data_2690db3e3fa8d4657edcf26697b154d3
#
_entry.id   2690db3e3fa8d4657edcf26697b154d3
#
_cell.length_a   1.000
_cell.length_b   1.000
_cell.length_c   1.000
_cell.angle_alpha   90.00
_cell.angle_beta   90.00
_cell.angle_gamma   90.00
#
_symmetry.space_group_name_H-M   'P 1'
#
loop_
_entity.id
_entity.type
_entity.pdbx_description
1 polymer ?
#
loop_
_entity_poly.entity_id
_entity_poly.type
_entity_poly.pdbx_seq_one_letter_code
_entity_poly.pdbx_strand_id
1 'polypeptide(L)'
;MKTKVLLHACCAPCSSAIVEYLVNHDYDPVIFYSNPNIYPKEEYLKRLGECRRYAAKWGVGLVEDVYDHKSWLECTKGLEDEPERGARCFKCFTYRLSRAAEYAAANGFPLLTTTLASSRWKSLEQIDKAGSEACAAVDGVEWWDRNWRKGGLQERRQEIIREENFYNQLYCGCEFSMRRLGESAEKA
;
A
#
# COMPACT_ATOMS: atom_id res chain seq x y z
N MET A 1 -15.67 -22.13 1.43
CA MET A 1 -14.22 -21.83 1.43
C MET A 1 -14.07 -20.32 1.34
N LYS A 2 -13.18 -19.70 2.15
CA LYS A 2 -12.91 -18.26 2.07
C LYS A 2 -12.21 -17.92 0.77
N THR A 3 -12.51 -16.75 0.20
CA THR A 3 -11.82 -16.26 -1.01
C THR A 3 -10.44 -15.71 -0.64
N LYS A 4 -9.37 -16.24 -1.26
CA LYS A 4 -8.02 -15.73 -1.07
C LYS A 4 -7.87 -14.34 -1.67
N VAL A 5 -7.32 -13.40 -0.92
CA VAL A 5 -7.07 -12.02 -1.34
C VAL A 5 -5.63 -11.64 -1.07
N LEU A 6 -4.92 -11.16 -2.07
CA LEU A 6 -3.65 -10.49 -1.86
C LEU A 6 -3.90 -9.00 -1.58
N LEU A 7 -3.54 -8.55 -0.38
CA LEU A 7 -3.66 -7.15 0.04
C LEU A 7 -2.30 -6.47 -0.07
N HIS A 8 -2.07 -5.71 -1.13
CA HIS A 8 -0.90 -4.85 -1.21
C HIS A 8 -0.97 -3.76 -0.13
N ALA A 9 -0.01 -3.74 0.80
CA ALA A 9 -0.01 -2.84 1.95
C ALA A 9 1.17 -1.86 1.97
N CYS A 10 0.89 -0.60 2.29
CA CYS A 10 1.92 0.43 2.45
C CYS A 10 2.36 0.65 3.91
N CYS A 11 1.50 0.39 4.89
CA CYS A 11 1.77 0.56 6.32
C CYS A 11 0.63 -0.01 7.15
N ALA A 12 0.87 -0.29 8.43
CA ALA A 12 -0.14 -0.81 9.35
C ALA A 12 -1.35 0.13 9.53
N PRO A 13 -1.18 1.44 9.76
CA PRO A 13 -2.33 2.36 9.85
C PRO A 13 -3.28 2.32 8.65
N CYS A 14 -2.75 2.08 7.43
CA CYS A 14 -3.57 2.01 6.22
C CYS A 14 -4.24 0.64 6.02
N SER A 15 -3.62 -0.43 6.50
CA SER A 15 -4.11 -1.80 6.32
C SER A 15 -5.04 -2.28 7.43
N SER A 16 -4.99 -1.68 8.62
CA SER A 16 -5.62 -2.23 9.83
C SER A 16 -7.11 -2.50 9.69
N ALA A 17 -7.92 -1.49 9.37
CA ALA A 17 -9.36 -1.66 9.22
C ALA A 17 -9.72 -2.56 8.02
N ILE A 18 -8.87 -2.59 6.97
CA ILE A 18 -9.08 -3.46 5.81
C ILE A 18 -8.84 -4.92 6.19
N VAL A 19 -7.78 -5.22 6.94
CA VAL A 19 -7.49 -6.57 7.43
C VAL A 19 -8.64 -7.06 8.31
N GLU A 20 -9.08 -6.24 9.28
CA GLU A 20 -10.23 -6.56 10.14
C GLU A 20 -11.49 -6.83 9.30
N TYR A 21 -11.75 -5.97 8.31
CA TYR A 21 -12.88 -6.16 7.40
C TYR A 21 -12.79 -7.49 6.64
N LEU A 22 -11.66 -7.78 6.00
CA LEU A 22 -11.49 -8.97 5.17
C LEU A 22 -11.65 -10.25 5.99
N VAL A 23 -11.02 -10.33 7.17
CA VAL A 23 -11.10 -11.50 8.05
C VAL A 23 -12.54 -11.76 8.51
N ASN A 24 -13.32 -10.70 8.75
CA ASN A 24 -14.71 -10.78 9.24
C ASN A 24 -15.76 -10.98 8.11
N HIS A 25 -15.38 -10.94 6.83
CA HIS A 25 -16.28 -11.03 5.69
C HIS A 25 -15.93 -12.18 4.71
N ASP A 26 -15.56 -13.34 5.24
CA ASP A 26 -15.29 -14.57 4.47
C ASP A 26 -14.15 -14.49 3.45
N TYR A 27 -13.19 -13.57 3.66
CA TYR A 27 -11.94 -13.53 2.91
C TYR A 27 -10.80 -14.16 3.70
N ASP A 28 -9.79 -14.64 2.96
CA ASP A 28 -8.52 -15.14 3.47
C ASP A 28 -7.39 -14.24 2.97
N PRO A 29 -7.13 -13.11 3.67
CA PRO A 29 -6.14 -12.14 3.21
C PRO A 29 -4.72 -12.59 3.50
N VAL A 30 -3.82 -12.29 2.57
CA VAL A 30 -2.37 -12.25 2.79
C VAL A 30 -1.88 -10.86 2.47
N ILE A 31 -1.11 -10.27 3.36
CA ILE A 31 -0.50 -8.95 3.16
C ILE A 31 0.74 -9.12 2.28
N PHE A 32 0.79 -8.36 1.19
CA PHE A 32 1.99 -8.20 0.36
C PHE A 32 2.59 -6.83 0.58
N TYR A 33 3.75 -6.80 1.26
CA TYR A 33 4.44 -5.56 1.60
C TYR A 33 5.50 -5.24 0.55
N SER A 34 5.11 -4.46 -0.48
CA SER A 34 5.97 -4.00 -1.57
C SER A 34 6.07 -2.48 -1.57
N ASN A 35 7.13 -1.94 -0.98
CA ASN A 35 7.29 -0.51 -0.74
C ASN A 35 8.71 -0.02 -1.03
N PRO A 36 9.26 -0.22 -2.23
CA PRO A 36 10.62 0.22 -2.57
C PRO A 36 10.75 1.75 -2.60
N ASN A 37 9.63 2.47 -2.63
CA ASN A 37 9.57 3.93 -2.57
C ASN A 37 9.89 4.51 -1.19
N ILE A 38 9.77 3.74 -0.11
CA ILE A 38 9.97 4.27 1.24
C ILE A 38 11.45 4.50 1.49
N TYR A 39 11.77 5.74 1.87
CA TYR A 39 13.12 6.21 2.18
C TYR A 39 13.11 7.07 3.45
N PRO A 40 14.12 7.00 4.31
CA PRO A 40 15.25 6.05 4.26
C PRO A 40 14.84 4.60 4.60
N LYS A 41 15.79 3.66 4.50
CA LYS A 41 15.54 2.23 4.76
C LYS A 41 15.05 1.97 6.18
N GLU A 42 15.47 2.76 7.14
CA GLU A 42 15.04 2.69 8.54
C GLU A 42 13.52 2.95 8.66
N GLU A 43 12.99 3.88 7.88
CA GLU A 43 11.56 4.17 7.81
C GLU A 43 10.78 2.99 7.18
N TYR A 44 11.34 2.37 6.14
CA TYR A 44 10.80 1.15 5.55
C TYR A 44 10.70 0.03 6.58
N LEU A 45 11.78 -0.24 7.33
CA LEU A 45 11.83 -1.28 8.36
C LEU A 45 10.86 -1.00 9.51
N LYS A 46 10.74 0.25 9.93
CA LYS A 46 9.80 0.66 10.97
C LYS A 46 8.36 0.38 10.58
N ARG A 47 7.95 0.77 9.37
CA ARG A 47 6.59 0.50 8.85
C ARG A 47 6.33 -0.99 8.64
N LEU A 48 7.33 -1.73 8.18
CA LEU A 48 7.24 -3.19 8.02
C LEU A 48 7.03 -3.87 9.37
N GLY A 49 7.79 -3.46 10.41
CA GLY A 49 7.65 -3.99 11.76
C GLY A 49 6.23 -3.86 12.31
N GLU A 50 5.60 -2.70 12.12
CA GLU A 50 4.21 -2.46 12.49
C GLU A 50 3.23 -3.36 11.70
N CYS A 51 3.46 -3.52 10.39
CA CYS A 51 2.65 -4.42 9.57
C CYS A 51 2.77 -5.88 10.04
N ARG A 52 3.98 -6.36 10.34
CA ARG A 52 4.22 -7.71 10.87
C ARG A 52 3.52 -7.93 12.21
N ARG A 53 3.64 -6.96 13.12
CA ARG A 53 2.98 -7.03 14.44
C ARG A 53 1.47 -7.16 14.31
N TYR A 54 0.86 -6.34 13.44
CA TYR A 54 -0.59 -6.35 13.26
C TYR A 54 -1.08 -7.59 12.51
N ALA A 55 -0.36 -8.03 11.48
CA ALA A 55 -0.64 -9.27 10.77
C ALA A 55 -0.64 -10.48 11.73
N ALA A 56 0.38 -10.59 12.59
CA ALA A 56 0.48 -11.65 13.59
C ALA A 56 -0.69 -11.63 14.58
N LYS A 57 -1.13 -10.46 15.04
CA LYS A 57 -2.31 -10.31 15.92
C LYS A 57 -3.58 -10.90 15.30
N TRP A 58 -3.76 -10.76 13.99
CA TRP A 58 -4.94 -11.25 13.26
C TRP A 58 -4.76 -12.65 12.67
N GLY A 59 -3.60 -13.29 12.86
CA GLY A 59 -3.28 -14.57 12.23
C GLY A 59 -3.21 -14.50 10.70
N VAL A 60 -2.94 -13.33 10.14
CA VAL A 60 -2.87 -13.05 8.70
C VAL A 60 -1.43 -13.22 8.21
N GLY A 61 -1.25 -13.92 7.09
CA GLY A 61 0.06 -14.06 6.45
C GLY A 61 0.60 -12.71 5.96
N LEU A 62 1.92 -12.52 6.05
CA LEU A 62 2.61 -11.37 5.47
C LEU A 62 3.80 -11.82 4.65
N VAL A 63 3.86 -11.36 3.42
CA VAL A 63 4.98 -11.56 2.50
C VAL A 63 5.66 -10.22 2.25
N GLU A 64 6.95 -10.19 2.47
CA GLU A 64 7.81 -9.05 2.18
C GLU A 64 8.40 -9.17 0.79
N ASP A 65 8.17 -8.16 -0.02
CA ASP A 65 8.83 -8.04 -1.33
C ASP A 65 10.26 -7.50 -1.18
N VAL A 66 11.07 -7.69 -2.21
CA VAL A 66 12.43 -7.16 -2.24
C VAL A 66 12.41 -5.63 -2.13
N TYR A 67 13.15 -5.08 -1.16
CA TYR A 67 13.38 -3.66 -1.04
C TYR A 67 14.43 -3.20 -2.06
N ASP A 68 14.00 -2.85 -3.26
CA ASP A 68 14.85 -2.32 -4.32
C ASP A 68 14.52 -0.86 -4.63
N HIS A 69 15.02 0.03 -3.77
CA HIS A 69 14.82 1.47 -3.89
C HIS A 69 15.51 2.04 -5.15
N LYS A 70 16.62 1.43 -5.58
CA LYS A 70 17.35 1.86 -6.78
C LYS A 70 16.51 1.67 -8.04
N SER A 71 15.93 0.49 -8.24
CA SER A 71 15.05 0.23 -9.38
C SER A 71 13.81 1.11 -9.36
N TRP A 72 13.28 1.43 -8.17
CA TRP A 72 12.18 2.36 -8.06
C TRP A 72 12.58 3.80 -8.47
N LEU A 73 13.77 4.28 -8.10
CA LEU A 73 14.29 5.56 -8.54
C LEU A 73 14.46 5.62 -10.07
N GLU A 74 15.02 4.58 -10.68
CA GLU A 74 15.11 4.50 -12.14
C GLU A 74 13.74 4.52 -12.82
N CYS A 75 12.73 3.84 -12.24
CA CYS A 75 11.36 3.85 -12.76
C CYS A 75 10.72 5.25 -12.70
N THR A 76 11.09 6.08 -11.72
CA THR A 76 10.53 7.43 -11.52
C THR A 76 11.43 8.55 -12.03
N LYS A 77 12.53 8.22 -12.69
CA LYS A 77 13.52 9.17 -13.22
C LYS A 77 12.90 10.17 -14.17
N GLY A 78 13.28 11.43 -14.01
CA GLY A 78 12.75 12.56 -14.78
C GLY A 78 11.39 13.08 -14.28
N LEU A 79 10.89 12.52 -13.17
CA LEU A 79 9.63 12.93 -12.53
C LEU A 79 9.83 13.45 -11.10
N GLU A 80 11.08 13.83 -10.75
CA GLU A 80 11.47 14.23 -9.39
C GLU A 80 10.69 15.45 -8.90
N ASP A 81 10.42 16.38 -9.79
CA ASP A 81 9.73 17.65 -9.50
C ASP A 81 8.20 17.56 -9.61
N GLU A 82 7.67 16.43 -10.06
CA GLU A 82 6.24 16.19 -10.14
C GLU A 82 5.54 16.38 -8.78
N PRO A 83 4.36 16.99 -8.73
CA PRO A 83 3.60 17.12 -7.51
C PRO A 83 3.13 15.75 -7.00
N GLU A 84 2.71 15.69 -5.73
CA GLU A 84 1.91 14.54 -5.27
C GLU A 84 0.63 14.42 -6.12
N ARG A 85 0.24 13.20 -6.42
CA ARG A 85 -0.81 12.82 -7.39
C ARG A 85 -0.47 13.11 -8.85
N GLY A 86 0.75 13.56 -9.18
CA GLY A 86 1.27 13.71 -10.54
C GLY A 86 1.73 12.38 -11.15
N ALA A 87 2.43 12.48 -12.28
CA ALA A 87 2.92 11.32 -13.05
C ALA A 87 3.83 10.41 -12.24
N ARG A 88 4.68 10.97 -11.36
CA ARG A 88 5.53 10.17 -10.46
C ARG A 88 4.73 9.23 -9.56
N CYS A 89 3.61 9.71 -8.98
CA CYS A 89 2.77 8.87 -8.12
C CYS A 89 2.12 7.75 -8.93
N PHE A 90 1.66 8.02 -10.14
CA PHE A 90 1.11 6.99 -11.02
C PHE A 90 2.15 5.92 -11.34
N LYS A 91 3.37 6.30 -11.74
CA LYS A 91 4.49 5.37 -11.97
C LYS A 91 4.81 4.53 -10.72
N CYS A 92 4.82 5.15 -9.54
CA CYS A 92 5.03 4.46 -8.28
C CYS A 92 3.93 3.40 -8.01
N PHE A 93 2.66 3.72 -8.28
CA PHE A 93 1.56 2.77 -8.10
C PHE A 93 1.68 1.62 -9.10
N THR A 94 1.92 1.92 -10.38
CA THR A 94 2.13 0.90 -11.43
C THR A 94 3.26 -0.06 -11.04
N TYR A 95 4.43 0.45 -10.68
CA TYR A 95 5.57 -0.39 -10.27
C TYR A 95 5.21 -1.36 -9.15
N ARG A 96 4.57 -0.86 -8.09
CA ARG A 96 4.24 -1.65 -6.90
C ARG A 96 3.10 -2.64 -7.14
N LEU A 97 2.08 -2.23 -7.89
CA LEU A 97 0.91 -3.08 -8.16
C LEU A 97 1.22 -4.15 -9.22
N SER A 98 2.12 -3.88 -10.19
CA SER A 98 2.63 -4.92 -11.11
C SER A 98 3.34 -6.03 -10.34
N ARG A 99 4.23 -5.71 -9.40
CA ARG A 99 4.88 -6.71 -8.55
C ARG A 99 3.88 -7.50 -7.69
N ALA A 100 2.84 -6.82 -7.21
CA ALA A 100 1.78 -7.49 -6.45
C ALA A 100 0.94 -8.43 -7.33
N ALA A 101 0.63 -8.03 -8.57
CA ALA A 101 -0.11 -8.86 -9.53
C ALA A 101 0.69 -10.09 -9.96
N GLU A 102 1.98 -9.91 -10.25
CA GLU A 102 2.92 -11.02 -10.57
C GLU A 102 2.97 -12.03 -9.41
N TYR A 103 3.11 -11.54 -8.18
CA TYR A 103 3.09 -12.41 -6.99
C TYR A 103 1.75 -13.11 -6.83
N ALA A 104 0.64 -12.40 -7.02
CA ALA A 104 -0.70 -12.97 -6.91
C ALA A 104 -0.91 -14.12 -7.92
N ALA A 105 -0.55 -13.92 -9.18
CA ALA A 105 -0.64 -14.93 -10.23
C ALA A 105 0.22 -16.15 -9.92
N ALA A 106 1.49 -15.94 -9.54
CA ALA A 106 2.42 -17.02 -9.25
C ALA A 106 2.03 -17.88 -8.02
N ASN A 107 1.20 -17.33 -7.11
CA ASN A 107 0.82 -17.98 -5.85
C ASN A 107 -0.68 -18.29 -5.74
N GLY A 108 -1.42 -18.18 -6.84
CA GLY A 108 -2.84 -18.57 -6.92
C GLY A 108 -3.79 -17.70 -6.08
N PHE A 109 -3.55 -16.40 -6.01
CA PHE A 109 -4.48 -15.43 -5.45
C PHE A 109 -5.41 -14.93 -6.56
N PRO A 110 -6.70 -15.23 -6.52
CA PRO A 110 -7.63 -14.81 -7.57
C PRO A 110 -7.97 -13.32 -7.49
N LEU A 111 -7.69 -12.66 -6.36
CA LEU A 111 -8.14 -11.30 -6.10
C LEU A 111 -6.99 -10.46 -5.52
N LEU A 112 -6.74 -9.29 -6.12
CA LEU A 112 -5.76 -8.29 -5.67
C LEU A 112 -6.45 -6.98 -5.32
N THR A 113 -6.12 -6.43 -4.16
CA THR A 113 -6.54 -5.08 -3.75
C THR A 113 -5.39 -4.34 -3.06
N THR A 114 -5.58 -3.05 -2.74
CA THR A 114 -4.52 -2.24 -2.14
C THR A 114 -4.99 -1.31 -1.05
N THR A 115 -4.16 -1.14 -0.03
CA THR A 115 -4.36 -0.14 1.02
C THR A 115 -4.11 1.30 0.56
N LEU A 116 -3.54 1.51 -0.63
CA LEU A 116 -3.41 2.85 -1.22
C LEU A 116 -4.77 3.53 -1.35
N ALA A 117 -5.82 2.76 -1.66
CA ALA A 117 -7.19 3.22 -1.80
C ALA A 117 -7.86 3.64 -0.48
N SER A 118 -7.22 3.45 0.68
CA SER A 118 -7.69 3.97 1.98
C SER A 118 -7.24 5.41 2.24
N SER A 119 -6.20 5.89 1.56
CA SER A 119 -5.62 7.21 1.78
C SER A 119 -6.35 8.30 1.00
N ARG A 120 -6.94 9.28 1.70
CA ARG A 120 -7.56 10.46 1.07
C ARG A 120 -6.58 11.37 0.31
N TRP A 121 -5.28 11.19 0.54
CA TRP A 121 -4.22 11.96 -0.12
C TRP A 121 -3.79 11.38 -1.48
N LYS A 122 -4.36 10.26 -1.91
CA LYS A 122 -4.04 9.60 -3.17
C LYS A 122 -5.22 9.66 -4.15
N SER A 123 -4.94 9.69 -5.46
CA SER A 123 -5.97 9.59 -6.49
C SER A 123 -6.45 8.15 -6.62
N LEU A 124 -7.75 7.91 -6.42
CA LEU A 124 -8.37 6.60 -6.65
C LEU A 124 -8.29 6.21 -8.11
N GLU A 125 -8.56 7.15 -9.00
CA GLU A 125 -8.50 6.93 -10.45
C GLU A 125 -7.13 6.40 -10.89
N GLN A 126 -6.03 7.01 -10.39
CA GLN A 126 -4.68 6.53 -10.69
C GLN A 126 -4.40 5.15 -10.10
N ILE A 127 -4.91 4.88 -8.89
CA ILE A 127 -4.75 3.57 -8.23
C ILE A 127 -5.49 2.49 -9.01
N ASP A 128 -6.74 2.75 -9.37
CA ASP A 128 -7.60 1.79 -10.07
C ASP A 128 -7.08 1.52 -11.48
N LYS A 129 -6.62 2.56 -12.18
CA LYS A 129 -5.94 2.41 -13.48
C LYS A 129 -4.69 1.53 -13.36
N ALA A 130 -3.80 1.84 -12.41
CA ALA A 130 -2.57 1.08 -12.22
C ALA A 130 -2.83 -0.39 -11.82
N GLY A 131 -3.83 -0.63 -10.95
CA GLY A 131 -4.22 -1.96 -10.52
C GLY A 131 -4.86 -2.79 -11.63
N SER A 132 -5.76 -2.18 -12.40
CA SER A 132 -6.41 -2.83 -13.55
C SER A 132 -5.39 -3.19 -14.62
N GLU A 133 -4.47 -2.28 -14.98
CA GLU A 133 -3.40 -2.55 -15.94
C GLU A 133 -2.46 -3.67 -15.44
N ALA A 134 -2.12 -3.68 -14.15
CA ALA A 134 -1.26 -4.70 -13.56
C ALA A 134 -1.92 -6.09 -13.58
N CYS A 135 -3.20 -6.19 -13.22
CA CYS A 135 -3.92 -7.47 -13.26
C CYS A 135 -4.20 -7.94 -14.70
N ALA A 136 -4.45 -7.03 -15.63
CA ALA A 136 -4.62 -7.37 -17.05
C ALA A 136 -3.34 -7.93 -17.71
N ALA A 137 -2.17 -7.68 -17.12
CA ALA A 137 -0.87 -8.18 -17.62
C ALA A 137 -0.52 -9.59 -17.12
N VAL A 138 -1.34 -10.20 -16.25
CA VAL A 138 -1.12 -11.54 -15.68
C VAL A 138 -2.40 -12.37 -15.76
N ASP A 139 -2.27 -13.69 -15.68
CA ASP A 139 -3.43 -14.59 -15.75
C ASP A 139 -4.00 -14.87 -14.36
N GLY A 140 -5.33 -14.99 -14.28
CA GLY A 140 -6.04 -15.52 -13.12
C GLY A 140 -6.13 -14.59 -11.91
N VAL A 141 -5.83 -13.29 -12.07
CA VAL A 141 -5.92 -12.29 -11.00
C VAL A 141 -6.90 -11.19 -11.40
N GLU A 142 -7.90 -10.95 -10.56
CA GLU A 142 -8.87 -9.87 -10.73
C GLU A 142 -8.48 -8.68 -9.85
N TRP A 143 -8.56 -7.47 -10.41
CA TRP A 143 -8.41 -6.24 -9.65
C TRP A 143 -9.67 -5.88 -8.90
N TRP A 144 -9.57 -5.72 -7.58
CA TRP A 144 -10.67 -5.27 -6.74
C TRP A 144 -10.54 -3.78 -6.43
N ASP A 145 -11.26 -2.96 -7.19
CA ASP A 145 -11.27 -1.48 -7.20
C ASP A 145 -12.01 -0.85 -6.01
N ARG A 146 -12.05 -1.56 -4.88
CA ARG A 146 -12.79 -1.11 -3.71
C ARG A 146 -12.27 0.20 -3.13
N ASN A 147 -13.19 1.16 -2.98
CA ASN A 147 -12.91 2.39 -2.24
C ASN A 147 -12.93 2.15 -0.72
N TRP A 148 -11.77 1.89 -0.15
CA TRP A 148 -11.57 1.62 1.28
C TRP A 148 -11.73 2.84 2.20
N ARG A 149 -12.22 3.98 1.67
CA ARG A 149 -12.56 5.19 2.45
C ARG A 149 -14.00 5.23 2.90
N LYS A 150 -14.83 4.29 2.42
CA LYS A 150 -16.29 4.26 2.68
C LYS A 150 -16.66 3.16 3.67
N GLY A 151 -17.93 3.15 4.08
CA GLY A 151 -18.49 2.09 4.91
C GLY A 151 -17.96 2.04 6.34
N GLY A 152 -17.66 3.20 6.95
CA GLY A 152 -17.17 3.28 8.33
C GLY A 152 -15.70 2.91 8.52
N LEU A 153 -14.98 2.54 7.43
CA LEU A 153 -13.59 2.08 7.54
C LEU A 153 -12.59 3.17 7.92
N GLN A 154 -12.89 4.45 7.64
CA GLN A 154 -12.02 5.55 8.06
C GLN A 154 -12.12 5.80 9.56
N GLU A 155 -13.32 5.77 10.10
CA GLU A 155 -13.61 5.89 11.53
C GLU A 155 -12.97 4.72 12.28
N ARG A 156 -13.21 3.49 11.82
CA ARG A 156 -12.60 2.29 12.42
C ARG A 156 -11.08 2.32 12.37
N ARG A 157 -10.50 2.77 11.26
CA ARG A 157 -9.05 2.98 11.15
C ARG A 157 -8.50 3.92 12.21
N GLN A 158 -9.18 5.05 12.49
CA GLN A 158 -8.74 6.01 13.52
C GLN A 158 -8.81 5.39 14.94
N GLU A 159 -9.82 4.58 15.21
CA GLU A 159 -9.93 3.83 16.46
C GLU A 159 -8.76 2.87 16.62
N ILE A 160 -8.50 2.02 15.61
CA ILE A 160 -7.42 1.04 15.64
C ILE A 160 -6.04 1.71 15.77
N ILE A 161 -5.81 2.85 15.11
CA ILE A 161 -4.55 3.60 15.26
C ILE A 161 -4.30 3.97 16.73
N ARG A 162 -5.35 4.37 17.46
CA ARG A 162 -5.26 4.72 18.89
C ARG A 162 -5.13 3.45 19.76
N GLU A 163 -5.94 2.43 19.51
CA GLU A 163 -5.94 1.16 20.24
C GLU A 163 -4.58 0.47 20.17
N GLU A 164 -3.97 0.45 18.97
CA GLU A 164 -2.71 -0.21 18.67
C GLU A 164 -1.47 0.66 18.93
N ASN A 165 -1.67 1.95 19.21
CA ASN A 165 -0.60 2.94 19.32
C ASN A 165 0.38 2.87 18.14
N PHE A 166 -0.15 2.79 16.91
CA PHE A 166 0.66 2.67 15.72
C PHE A 166 1.56 3.88 15.50
N TYR A 167 2.76 3.61 15.02
CA TYR A 167 3.57 4.63 14.40
C TYR A 167 2.81 5.26 13.22
N ASN A 168 2.48 6.53 13.34
CA ASN A 168 1.77 7.27 12.30
C ASN A 168 2.76 8.16 11.54
N GLN A 169 3.04 7.79 10.30
CA GLN A 169 3.97 8.49 9.43
C GLN A 169 3.44 9.86 9.00
N LEU A 170 4.33 10.84 8.88
CA LEU A 170 4.00 12.22 8.50
C LEU A 170 4.04 12.46 6.99
N TYR A 171 4.59 11.53 6.19
CA TYR A 171 4.74 11.67 4.73
C TYR A 171 4.42 10.36 4.01
N CYS A 172 4.25 10.44 2.68
CA CYS A 172 3.89 9.27 1.86
C CYS A 172 4.91 8.14 1.94
N GLY A 173 6.18 8.48 2.14
CA GLY A 173 7.30 7.54 2.27
C GLY A 173 8.41 7.79 1.26
N CYS A 174 8.14 8.32 0.07
CA CYS A 174 9.20 8.61 -0.87
C CYS A 174 10.01 9.86 -0.47
N GLU A 175 11.28 9.88 -0.83
CA GLU A 175 12.19 10.99 -0.53
C GLU A 175 11.69 12.34 -1.06
N PHE A 176 10.98 12.36 -2.18
CA PHE A 176 10.41 13.57 -2.76
C PHE A 176 9.27 14.17 -1.91
N SER A 177 8.45 13.33 -1.27
CA SER A 177 7.44 13.82 -0.32
C SER A 177 8.04 14.24 1.02
N MET A 178 9.17 13.66 1.40
CA MET A 178 9.92 14.05 2.60
C MET A 178 10.57 15.43 2.43
N ARG A 179 11.19 15.71 1.28
CA ARG A 179 11.78 17.03 0.98
C ARG A 179 10.75 18.16 1.11
N ARG A 180 9.55 17.96 0.60
CA ARG A 180 8.47 18.95 0.69
C ARG A 180 7.99 19.24 2.11
N LEU A 181 8.05 18.26 3.01
CA LEU A 181 7.78 18.51 4.44
C LEU A 181 8.83 19.44 5.06
N GLY A 182 10.11 19.24 4.73
CA GLY A 182 11.20 20.14 5.15
C GLY A 182 11.00 21.56 4.66
N GLU A 183 10.73 21.75 3.36
CA GLU A 183 10.46 23.05 2.75
C GLU A 183 9.22 23.77 3.33
N SER A 184 8.19 23.01 3.75
CA SER A 184 7.00 23.57 4.38
C SER A 184 7.26 24.00 5.83
N ALA A 185 8.15 23.29 6.54
CA ALA A 185 8.55 23.62 7.91
C ALA A 185 9.46 24.86 7.97
N GLU A 186 10.28 25.11 6.92
CA GLU A 186 11.14 26.30 6.83
C GLU A 186 10.38 27.59 6.45
N LYS A 187 9.15 27.44 5.93
CA LYS A 187 8.27 28.57 5.53
C LYS A 187 7.20 28.92 6.56
N ALA A 188 7.11 28.22 7.66
CA ALA A 188 6.15 28.41 8.75
C ALA A 188 6.83 29.00 10.00
#